data_e12f21e771ce8f5a301932f68ac8f708
#
_entry.id   e12f21e771ce8f5a301932f68ac8f708
#
_cell.length_a   1.000
_cell.length_b   1.000
_cell.length_c   1.000
_cell.angle_alpha   90.00
_cell.angle_beta   90.00
_cell.angle_gamma   90.00
#
_symmetry.space_group_name_H-M   'P 1'
#
loop_
_entity.id
_entity.type
_entity.pdbx_description
1 polymer ?
#
loop_
_entity_poly.entity_id
_entity_poly.type
_entity_poly.pdbx_seq_one_letter_code
_entity_poly.pdbx_strand_id
1 'polypeptide(L)'
;MDVRDMARSAWTRIRAKRQIIRDFAFENYIGKISLLKILEISEPLKRSYEGREIILADLGYYWLQLAIHRSHAWFTVMFDEKGQLIQIYVDVTDGNDALKDNPTFSDLYLDYVVHGSRVYALDRDELEAAYRSGAISEEQHESALAAGERIYRELEQNREEIQTFFKSQFRTLRAELEAGSIAL
;
A
#
# COMPACT_ATOMS: atom_id res chain seq x y z
N MET A 1 -3.34 12.04 -13.55
CA MET A 1 -3.11 11.65 -12.15
C MET A 1 -4.31 10.83 -11.68
N ASP A 2 -4.08 9.59 -11.25
CA ASP A 2 -5.15 8.68 -10.85
C ASP A 2 -5.46 8.83 -9.37
N VAL A 3 -6.76 8.96 -9.06
CA VAL A 3 -7.23 8.93 -7.67
C VAL A 3 -7.55 7.48 -7.31
N ARG A 4 -6.92 6.98 -6.26
CA ARG A 4 -7.13 5.63 -5.72
C ARG A 4 -7.76 5.69 -4.34
N ASP A 5 -8.47 4.64 -3.95
CA ASP A 5 -9.16 4.56 -2.65
C ASP A 5 -8.76 3.31 -1.85
N MET A 6 -8.94 3.36 -0.52
CA MET A 6 -8.58 2.27 0.40
C MET A 6 -9.45 1.02 0.17
N ALA A 7 -10.68 1.19 -0.28
CA ALA A 7 -11.55 0.08 -0.62
C ALA A 7 -11.12 -0.64 -1.91
N ARG A 8 -10.15 -0.08 -2.66
CA ARG A 8 -9.72 -0.63 -3.95
C ARG A 8 -10.88 -0.83 -4.91
N SER A 9 -11.79 0.16 -5.00
CA SER A 9 -13.05 0.08 -5.75
C SER A 9 -12.82 -0.11 -7.25
N ALA A 10 -11.78 0.49 -7.82
CA ALA A 10 -11.43 0.38 -9.23
C ALA A 10 -10.70 -0.94 -9.58
N TRP A 11 -10.38 -1.77 -8.59
CA TRP A 11 -9.61 -2.99 -8.82
C TRP A 11 -10.52 -4.17 -9.21
N THR A 12 -10.88 -4.24 -10.49
CA THR A 12 -11.81 -5.23 -11.04
C THR A 12 -11.31 -6.68 -10.99
N ARG A 13 -9.99 -6.86 -10.76
CA ARG A 13 -9.38 -8.19 -10.59
C ARG A 13 -9.88 -8.89 -9.33
N ILE A 14 -10.08 -8.17 -8.22
CA ILE A 14 -10.67 -8.69 -6.98
C ILE A 14 -12.18 -8.63 -7.14
N ARG A 15 -12.84 -9.78 -7.26
CA ARG A 15 -14.28 -9.90 -7.47
C ARG A 15 -15.06 -9.94 -6.19
N ALA A 16 -14.50 -10.57 -5.14
CA ALA A 16 -15.09 -10.58 -3.81
C ALA A 16 -14.01 -10.41 -2.75
N LYS A 17 -14.31 -9.63 -1.75
CA LYS A 17 -13.40 -9.34 -0.62
C LYS A 17 -14.19 -9.13 0.66
N ARG A 18 -13.49 -9.31 1.78
CA ARG A 18 -13.89 -8.80 3.09
C ARG A 18 -12.89 -7.76 3.53
N GLN A 19 -13.34 -6.66 4.09
CA GLN A 19 -12.44 -5.57 4.51
C GLN A 19 -12.94 -4.94 5.80
N ILE A 20 -12.01 -4.60 6.67
CA ILE A 20 -12.22 -3.70 7.80
C ILE A 20 -11.35 -2.46 7.60
N ILE A 21 -11.87 -1.30 8.00
CA ILE A 21 -11.15 -0.02 8.03
C ILE A 21 -11.27 0.50 9.46
N ARG A 22 -10.17 0.96 10.04
CA ARG A 22 -10.09 1.48 11.42
C ARG A 22 -9.36 2.81 11.44
N ASP A 23 -9.70 3.63 12.42
CA ASP A 23 -8.87 4.79 12.75
C ASP A 23 -7.49 4.33 13.18
N PHE A 24 -6.48 5.08 12.75
CA PHE A 24 -5.11 4.89 13.13
C PHE A 24 -4.59 6.15 13.80
N ALA A 25 -3.99 5.98 14.98
CA ALA A 25 -3.29 7.05 15.66
C ALA A 25 -2.02 6.49 16.31
N PHE A 26 -0.89 7.16 16.08
CA PHE A 26 0.38 6.86 16.68
C PHE A 26 1.16 8.17 16.85
N GLU A 27 1.52 8.52 18.07
CA GLU A 27 2.13 9.82 18.42
C GLU A 27 1.31 10.99 17.84
N ASN A 28 1.88 11.76 16.91
CA ASN A 28 1.23 12.89 16.24
C ASN A 28 0.63 12.51 14.87
N TYR A 29 0.70 11.24 14.49
CA TYR A 29 0.18 10.76 13.21
C TYR A 29 -1.22 10.22 13.37
N ILE A 30 -2.14 10.70 12.54
CA ILE A 30 -3.52 10.24 12.46
C ILE A 30 -3.83 9.79 11.03
N GLY A 31 -4.72 8.83 10.89
CA GLY A 31 -5.10 8.32 9.58
C GLY A 31 -6.01 7.11 9.67
N LYS A 32 -5.91 6.24 8.69
CA LYS A 32 -6.66 4.97 8.64
C LYS A 32 -5.73 3.81 8.33
N ILE A 33 -6.08 2.67 8.92
CA ILE A 33 -5.49 1.38 8.61
C ILE A 33 -6.60 0.42 8.18
N SER A 34 -6.33 -0.43 7.20
CA SER A 34 -7.31 -1.42 6.76
C SER A 34 -6.68 -2.77 6.51
N LEU A 35 -7.47 -3.83 6.65
CA LEU A 35 -7.14 -5.16 6.20
C LEU A 35 -8.23 -5.68 5.26
N LEU A 36 -7.81 -6.04 4.05
CA LEU A 36 -8.64 -6.64 3.02
C LEU A 36 -8.22 -8.11 2.85
N LYS A 37 -9.18 -9.04 2.89
CA LYS A 37 -9.00 -10.45 2.52
C LYS A 37 -9.63 -10.69 1.16
N ILE A 38 -8.88 -11.28 0.24
CA ILE A 38 -9.37 -11.65 -1.09
C ILE A 38 -10.17 -12.95 -0.98
N LEU A 39 -11.46 -12.90 -1.34
CA LEU A 39 -12.37 -14.03 -1.31
C LEU A 39 -12.61 -14.62 -2.71
N GLU A 40 -12.46 -13.81 -3.75
CA GLU A 40 -12.53 -14.21 -5.15
C GLU A 40 -11.67 -13.28 -5.99
N ILE A 41 -10.91 -13.85 -6.91
CA ILE A 41 -10.02 -13.11 -7.82
C ILE A 41 -10.12 -13.72 -9.22
N SER A 42 -10.12 -12.89 -10.27
CA SER A 42 -10.21 -13.37 -11.65
C SER A 42 -8.96 -14.14 -12.09
N GLU A 43 -7.79 -13.68 -11.65
CA GLU A 43 -6.49 -14.29 -11.91
C GLU A 43 -5.47 -13.79 -10.87
N PRO A 44 -4.46 -14.57 -10.48
CA PRO A 44 -3.42 -14.14 -9.56
C PRO A 44 -2.66 -12.92 -10.08
N LEU A 45 -2.30 -12.00 -9.20
CA LEU A 45 -1.35 -10.94 -9.52
C LEU A 45 0.06 -11.46 -9.28
N LYS A 46 0.85 -11.47 -10.34
CA LYS A 46 2.25 -11.91 -10.30
C LYS A 46 3.20 -10.78 -10.64
N ARG A 47 4.37 -10.79 -10.01
CA ARG A 47 5.50 -9.91 -10.34
C ARG A 47 6.79 -10.71 -10.29
N SER A 48 7.82 -10.24 -10.99
CA SER A 48 9.13 -10.86 -10.97
C SER A 48 10.15 -9.89 -10.37
N TYR A 49 10.90 -10.36 -9.38
CA TYR A 49 12.06 -9.66 -8.85
C TYR A 49 13.29 -10.56 -9.05
N GLU A 50 14.30 -10.04 -9.74
CA GLU A 50 15.56 -10.76 -10.02
C GLU A 50 15.37 -12.16 -10.62
N GLY A 51 14.39 -12.29 -11.53
CA GLY A 51 14.09 -13.56 -12.21
C GLY A 51 13.27 -14.54 -11.38
N ARG A 52 12.82 -14.17 -10.16
CA ARG A 52 11.91 -14.98 -9.34
C ARG A 52 10.50 -14.42 -9.40
N GLU A 53 9.57 -15.24 -9.84
CA GLU A 53 8.15 -14.91 -9.81
C GLU A 53 7.60 -15.02 -8.39
N ILE A 54 6.87 -13.99 -7.95
CA ILE A 54 6.12 -13.97 -6.71
C ILE A 54 4.65 -13.65 -6.98
N ILE A 55 3.76 -14.19 -6.15
CA ILE A 55 2.33 -13.92 -6.21
C ILE A 55 2.01 -12.86 -5.15
N LEU A 56 1.40 -11.75 -5.59
CA LEU A 56 1.05 -10.61 -4.74
C LEU A 56 -0.43 -10.59 -4.34
N ALA A 57 -1.28 -11.24 -5.13
CA ALA A 57 -2.70 -11.40 -4.85
C ALA A 57 -3.17 -12.73 -5.40
N ASP A 58 -3.84 -13.51 -4.57
CA ASP A 58 -4.52 -14.75 -4.91
C ASP A 58 -5.67 -14.99 -3.93
N LEU A 59 -6.43 -16.07 -4.12
CA LEU A 59 -7.48 -16.47 -3.21
C LEU A 59 -6.93 -16.64 -1.78
N GLY A 60 -7.57 -16.00 -0.82
CA GLY A 60 -7.19 -16.05 0.59
C GLY A 60 -6.07 -15.10 1.01
N TYR A 61 -5.41 -14.41 0.08
CA TYR A 61 -4.38 -13.42 0.38
C TYR A 61 -4.96 -12.19 1.06
N TYR A 62 -4.08 -11.43 1.74
CA TYR A 62 -4.46 -10.25 2.48
C TYR A 62 -3.64 -9.03 2.03
N TRP A 63 -4.30 -7.89 1.96
CA TRP A 63 -3.67 -6.59 1.78
C TRP A 63 -3.97 -5.71 2.98
N LEU A 64 -2.93 -5.35 3.73
CA LEU A 64 -2.99 -4.35 4.76
C LEU A 64 -2.61 -3.00 4.16
N GLN A 65 -3.44 -1.98 4.35
CA GLN A 65 -3.15 -0.63 3.89
C GLN A 65 -3.05 0.32 5.07
N LEU A 66 -2.08 1.24 5.00
CA LEU A 66 -1.92 2.32 5.97
C LEU A 66 -1.82 3.64 5.24
N ALA A 67 -2.71 4.57 5.60
CA ALA A 67 -2.74 5.93 5.11
C ALA A 67 -2.66 6.90 6.29
N ILE A 68 -1.56 7.63 6.40
CA ILE A 68 -1.40 8.75 7.34
C ILE A 68 -1.92 10.02 6.65
N HIS A 69 -2.77 10.78 7.33
CA HIS A 69 -3.34 12.01 6.79
C HIS A 69 -2.25 13.02 6.43
N ARG A 70 -2.34 13.59 5.21
CA ARG A 70 -1.36 14.51 4.62
C ARG A 70 0.04 13.96 4.41
N SER A 71 0.28 12.67 4.68
CA SER A 71 1.53 12.02 4.29
C SER A 71 1.59 11.85 2.77
N HIS A 72 2.80 11.81 2.22
CA HIS A 72 3.08 11.50 0.82
C HIS A 72 3.40 10.02 0.62
N ALA A 73 3.16 9.16 1.60
CA ALA A 73 3.36 7.72 1.52
C ALA A 73 2.04 7.00 1.79
N TRP A 74 1.65 6.10 0.88
CA TRP A 74 0.56 5.16 1.08
C TRP A 74 1.11 3.74 1.04
N PHE A 75 0.92 3.01 2.12
CA PHE A 75 1.43 1.64 2.24
C PHE A 75 0.38 0.62 1.85
N THR A 76 0.78 -0.35 1.03
CA THR A 76 0.02 -1.58 0.74
C THR A 76 0.92 -2.77 1.02
N VAL A 77 0.64 -3.49 2.09
CA VAL A 77 1.45 -4.61 2.56
C VAL A 77 0.73 -5.91 2.23
N MET A 78 1.38 -6.76 1.46
CA MET A 78 0.80 -8.00 0.95
C MET A 78 1.25 -9.18 1.79
N PHE A 79 0.27 -10.01 2.18
CA PHE A 79 0.47 -11.26 2.90
C PHE A 79 -0.19 -12.41 2.15
N ASP A 80 0.43 -13.59 2.20
CA ASP A 80 -0.17 -14.80 1.65
C ASP A 80 -1.36 -15.31 2.50
N GLU A 81 -1.97 -16.40 2.09
CA GLU A 81 -3.11 -17.04 2.77
C GLU A 81 -2.76 -17.55 4.18
N LYS A 82 -1.47 -17.81 4.45
CA LYS A 82 -0.95 -18.22 5.77
C LYS A 82 -0.64 -17.02 6.66
N GLY A 83 -0.58 -15.81 6.09
CA GLY A 83 -0.21 -14.57 6.77
C GLY A 83 1.29 -14.32 6.80
N GLN A 84 2.04 -14.89 5.84
CA GLN A 84 3.44 -14.56 5.66
C GLN A 84 3.55 -13.27 4.84
N LEU A 85 4.38 -12.34 5.29
CA LEU A 85 4.65 -11.08 4.60
C LEU A 85 5.39 -11.35 3.29
N ILE A 86 4.82 -10.91 2.17
CA ILE A 86 5.39 -11.06 0.82
C ILE A 86 6.19 -9.82 0.46
N GLN A 87 5.55 -8.64 0.52
CA GLN A 87 6.19 -7.36 0.24
C GLN A 87 5.44 -6.19 0.89
N ILE A 88 6.14 -5.06 1.02
CA ILE A 88 5.57 -3.75 1.31
C ILE A 88 5.68 -2.92 0.05
N TYR A 89 4.55 -2.44 -0.46
CA TYR A 89 4.46 -1.51 -1.58
C TYR A 89 4.12 -0.13 -1.05
N VAL A 90 4.82 0.89 -1.53
CA VAL A 90 4.62 2.28 -1.10
C VAL A 90 4.42 3.15 -2.32
N ASP A 91 3.20 3.63 -2.51
CA ASP A 91 2.88 4.65 -3.50
C ASP A 91 3.35 6.02 -2.96
N VAL A 92 4.06 6.81 -3.76
CA VAL A 92 4.33 8.23 -3.50
C VAL A 92 3.13 9.03 -3.96
N THR A 93 2.56 9.84 -3.07
CA THR A 93 1.26 10.48 -3.28
C THR A 93 1.32 12.00 -3.15
N ASP A 94 0.33 12.68 -3.76
CA ASP A 94 0.11 14.12 -3.59
C ASP A 94 -0.68 14.43 -2.29
N GLY A 95 -0.23 13.83 -1.18
CA GLY A 95 -0.89 13.89 0.11
C GLY A 95 -2.11 12.96 0.22
N ASN A 96 -2.22 12.27 1.37
CA ASN A 96 -3.33 11.36 1.62
C ASN A 96 -4.51 12.08 2.27
N ASP A 97 -5.73 11.89 1.75
CA ASP A 97 -6.97 12.27 2.43
C ASP A 97 -7.48 11.09 3.26
N ALA A 98 -6.88 10.91 4.44
CA ALA A 98 -7.05 9.74 5.29
C ALA A 98 -8.07 9.93 6.42
N LEU A 99 -8.81 11.05 6.47
CA LEU A 99 -9.85 11.27 7.50
C LEU A 99 -11.24 10.85 7.04
N LYS A 100 -11.42 10.54 5.77
CA LYS A 100 -12.68 10.01 5.22
C LYS A 100 -12.92 8.58 5.65
N ASP A 101 -14.17 8.12 5.58
CA ASP A 101 -14.54 6.72 5.81
C ASP A 101 -13.87 5.78 4.81
N ASN A 102 -13.78 6.18 3.55
CA ASN A 102 -12.97 5.53 2.53
C ASN A 102 -11.84 6.49 2.10
N PRO A 103 -10.65 6.40 2.70
CA PRO A 103 -9.51 7.25 2.37
C PRO A 103 -9.12 7.19 0.90
N THR A 104 -8.60 8.30 0.40
CA THR A 104 -8.15 8.43 -0.99
C THR A 104 -6.76 9.05 -1.07
N PHE A 105 -6.08 8.81 -2.18
CA PHE A 105 -4.85 9.49 -2.55
C PHE A 105 -4.78 9.73 -4.05
N SER A 106 -3.98 10.71 -4.45
CA SER A 106 -3.60 10.96 -5.84
C SER A 106 -2.20 10.41 -6.05
N ASP A 107 -2.06 9.53 -7.03
CA ASP A 107 -0.82 8.84 -7.35
C ASP A 107 0.15 9.78 -8.09
N LEU A 108 1.39 9.86 -7.64
CA LEU A 108 2.47 10.64 -8.28
C LEU A 108 3.46 9.76 -9.06
N TYR A 109 3.05 8.56 -9.46
CA TYR A 109 3.77 7.65 -10.37
C TYR A 109 5.07 7.02 -9.84
N LEU A 110 5.64 7.51 -8.76
CA LEU A 110 6.85 6.96 -8.15
C LEU A 110 6.49 5.99 -7.05
N ASP A 111 7.07 4.80 -7.09
CA ASP A 111 6.74 3.75 -6.13
C ASP A 111 7.99 3.11 -5.53
N TYR A 112 7.85 2.52 -4.35
CA TYR A 112 8.88 1.74 -3.70
C TYR A 112 8.35 0.38 -3.27
N VAL A 113 9.22 -0.63 -3.34
CA VAL A 113 8.91 -1.98 -2.87
C VAL A 113 9.98 -2.47 -1.93
N VAL A 114 9.57 -2.96 -0.76
CA VAL A 114 10.42 -3.78 0.11
C VAL A 114 10.06 -5.24 -0.12
N HIS A 115 11.00 -6.01 -0.66
CA HIS A 115 10.87 -7.45 -0.82
C HIS A 115 12.13 -8.15 -0.27
N GLY A 116 11.94 -9.06 0.69
CA GLY A 116 13.05 -9.67 1.42
C GLY A 116 13.88 -8.61 2.16
N SER A 117 15.17 -8.56 1.83
CA SER A 117 16.13 -7.61 2.42
C SER A 117 16.41 -6.39 1.54
N ARG A 118 15.68 -6.18 0.45
CA ARG A 118 15.96 -5.13 -0.54
C ARG A 118 14.82 -4.13 -0.66
N VAL A 119 15.20 -2.91 -1.02
CA VAL A 119 14.27 -1.84 -1.43
C VAL A 119 14.48 -1.57 -2.92
N TYR A 120 13.39 -1.56 -3.67
CA TYR A 120 13.36 -1.26 -5.10
C TYR A 120 12.62 0.06 -5.31
N ALA A 121 13.18 0.95 -6.13
CA ALA A 121 12.46 2.09 -6.68
C ALA A 121 11.86 1.68 -8.03
N LEU A 122 10.59 1.99 -8.25
CA LEU A 122 9.85 1.65 -9.45
C LEU A 122 9.30 2.91 -10.11
N ASP A 123 9.06 2.81 -11.41
CA ASP A 123 8.24 3.74 -12.19
C ASP A 123 8.74 5.20 -12.22
N ARG A 124 10.05 5.42 -11.95
CA ARG A 124 10.66 6.76 -12.05
C ARG A 124 10.53 7.37 -13.45
N ASP A 125 10.60 6.54 -14.47
CA ASP A 125 10.39 6.95 -15.86
C ASP A 125 8.94 7.37 -16.13
N GLU A 126 7.95 6.80 -15.44
CA GLU A 126 6.55 7.22 -15.49
C GLU A 126 6.36 8.61 -14.85
N LEU A 127 6.99 8.88 -13.70
CA LEU A 127 7.01 10.21 -13.08
C LEU A 127 7.59 11.26 -14.04
N GLU A 128 8.73 10.98 -14.65
CA GLU A 128 9.38 11.88 -15.63
C GLU A 128 8.51 12.09 -16.88
N ALA A 129 7.84 11.04 -17.35
CA ALA A 129 6.91 11.14 -18.48
C ALA A 129 5.66 11.96 -18.14
N ALA A 130 5.10 11.79 -16.94
CA ALA A 130 3.97 12.57 -16.46
C ALA A 130 4.31 14.06 -16.36
N TYR A 131 5.47 14.41 -15.84
CA TYR A 131 5.95 15.79 -15.79
C TYR A 131 6.13 16.39 -17.20
N ARG A 132 6.84 15.68 -18.09
CA ARG A 132 7.06 16.16 -19.48
C ARG A 132 5.78 16.37 -20.28
N SER A 133 4.75 15.55 -20.01
CA SER A 133 3.45 15.67 -20.67
C SER A 133 2.53 16.73 -20.05
N GLY A 134 2.91 17.34 -18.91
CA GLY A 134 2.08 18.25 -18.17
C GLY A 134 0.93 17.59 -17.39
N ALA A 135 0.98 16.27 -17.18
CA ALA A 135 0.00 15.54 -16.37
C ALA A 135 0.12 15.86 -14.88
N ILE A 136 1.32 16.28 -14.45
CA ILE A 136 1.61 16.82 -13.12
C ILE A 136 2.37 18.14 -13.27
N SER A 137 2.23 19.03 -12.25
CA SER A 137 2.94 20.31 -12.21
C SER A 137 4.40 20.11 -11.79
N GLU A 138 5.22 21.17 -11.96
CA GLU A 138 6.60 21.21 -11.47
C GLU A 138 6.65 21.01 -9.95
N GLU A 139 5.75 21.66 -9.20
CA GLU A 139 5.64 21.53 -7.75
C GLU A 139 5.34 20.09 -7.34
N GLN A 140 4.42 19.40 -8.04
CA GLN A 140 4.10 18.00 -7.80
C GLN A 140 5.28 17.08 -8.12
N HIS A 141 6.01 17.34 -9.21
CA HIS A 141 7.20 16.59 -9.57
C HIS A 141 8.30 16.71 -8.52
N GLU A 142 8.62 17.94 -8.10
CA GLU A 142 9.62 18.20 -7.05
C GLU A 142 9.20 17.57 -5.71
N SER A 143 7.91 17.69 -5.34
CA SER A 143 7.35 17.08 -4.15
C SER A 143 7.49 15.55 -4.18
N ALA A 144 7.20 14.92 -5.33
CA ALA A 144 7.33 13.47 -5.50
C ALA A 144 8.78 13.01 -5.32
N LEU A 145 9.75 13.72 -5.92
CA LEU A 145 11.16 13.39 -5.78
C LEU A 145 11.64 13.55 -4.33
N ALA A 146 11.29 14.66 -3.68
CA ALA A 146 11.68 14.93 -2.29
C ALA A 146 11.02 13.93 -1.30
N ALA A 147 9.74 13.61 -1.50
CA ALA A 147 9.04 12.61 -0.71
C ALA A 147 9.64 11.21 -0.93
N GLY A 148 9.87 10.85 -2.20
CA GLY A 148 10.45 9.58 -2.59
C GLY A 148 11.81 9.33 -1.95
N GLU A 149 12.71 10.33 -1.94
CA GLU A 149 14.01 10.21 -1.30
C GLU A 149 13.92 9.98 0.22
N ARG A 150 12.98 10.66 0.88
CA ARG A 150 12.74 10.43 2.33
C ARG A 150 12.20 9.03 2.59
N ILE A 151 11.21 8.59 1.81
CA ILE A 151 10.61 7.26 1.90
C ILE A 151 11.68 6.18 1.67
N TYR A 152 12.49 6.32 0.62
CA TYR A 152 13.56 5.36 0.32
C TYR A 152 14.54 5.22 1.49
N ARG A 153 15.03 6.34 2.04
CA ARG A 153 15.95 6.33 3.18
C ARG A 153 15.32 5.66 4.40
N GLU A 154 14.07 5.97 4.70
CA GLU A 154 13.33 5.37 5.82
C GLU A 154 13.19 3.84 5.64
N LEU A 155 12.81 3.40 4.46
CA LEU A 155 12.68 1.98 4.13
C LEU A 155 14.01 1.22 4.22
N GLU A 156 15.12 1.85 3.80
CA GLU A 156 16.46 1.24 3.90
C GLU A 156 16.96 1.17 5.35
N GLN A 157 16.79 2.23 6.12
CA GLN A 157 17.33 2.35 7.47
C GLN A 157 16.53 1.55 8.50
N ASN A 158 15.17 1.56 8.38
CA ASN A 158 14.26 1.03 9.40
C ASN A 158 13.45 -0.17 8.89
N ARG A 159 13.94 -0.86 7.85
CA ARG A 159 13.23 -1.97 7.17
C ARG A 159 12.69 -3.02 8.13
N GLU A 160 13.51 -3.52 9.05
CA GLU A 160 13.14 -4.60 9.97
C GLU A 160 12.07 -4.13 10.98
N GLU A 161 12.17 -2.90 11.45
CA GLU A 161 11.19 -2.28 12.35
C GLU A 161 9.85 -2.08 11.65
N ILE A 162 9.88 -1.58 10.41
CA ILE A 162 8.70 -1.40 9.56
C ILE A 162 8.02 -2.75 9.29
N GLN A 163 8.77 -3.78 8.94
CA GLN A 163 8.21 -5.13 8.74
C GLN A 163 7.60 -5.69 10.03
N THR A 164 8.25 -5.48 11.16
CA THR A 164 7.78 -5.94 12.47
C THR A 164 6.49 -5.21 12.86
N PHE A 165 6.42 -3.90 12.65
CA PHE A 165 5.22 -3.10 12.84
C PHE A 165 4.05 -3.66 12.01
N PHE A 166 4.22 -3.82 10.71
CA PHE A 166 3.14 -4.31 9.84
C PHE A 166 2.71 -5.74 10.15
N LYS A 167 3.64 -6.64 10.53
CA LYS A 167 3.29 -7.99 11.00
C LYS A 167 2.47 -7.96 12.28
N SER A 168 2.73 -7.02 13.19
CA SER A 168 1.95 -6.82 14.41
C SER A 168 0.54 -6.32 14.10
N GLN A 169 0.42 -5.27 13.26
CA GLN A 169 -0.86 -4.73 12.83
C GLN A 169 -1.70 -5.78 12.10
N PHE A 170 -1.07 -6.55 11.21
CA PHE A 170 -1.73 -7.65 10.49
C PHE A 170 -2.36 -8.67 11.45
N ARG A 171 -1.64 -9.12 12.48
CA ARG A 171 -2.17 -10.09 13.46
C ARG A 171 -3.41 -9.57 14.17
N THR A 172 -3.37 -8.31 14.62
CA THR A 172 -4.49 -7.65 15.30
C THR A 172 -5.71 -7.55 14.38
N LEU A 173 -5.52 -6.97 13.20
CA LEU A 173 -6.61 -6.76 12.24
C LEU A 173 -7.18 -8.07 11.68
N ARG A 174 -6.33 -9.09 11.48
CA ARG A 174 -6.78 -10.41 11.05
C ARG A 174 -7.71 -11.06 12.08
N ALA A 175 -7.34 -11.02 13.36
CA ALA A 175 -8.19 -11.54 14.43
C ALA A 175 -9.56 -10.85 14.46
N GLU A 176 -9.60 -9.53 14.28
CA GLU A 176 -10.84 -8.75 14.20
C GLU A 176 -11.68 -9.11 12.96
N LEU A 177 -11.03 -9.19 11.80
CA LEU A 177 -11.68 -9.54 10.52
C LEU A 177 -12.31 -10.94 10.58
N GLU A 178 -11.63 -11.90 11.21
CA GLU A 178 -12.09 -13.28 11.36
C GLU A 178 -13.19 -13.41 12.42
N ALA A 179 -13.10 -12.68 13.55
CA ALA A 179 -14.12 -12.67 14.59
C ALA A 179 -15.47 -12.13 14.10
N GLY A 180 -15.47 -11.08 13.26
CA GLY A 180 -16.70 -10.56 12.62
C GLY A 180 -17.38 -11.54 11.66
N SER A 181 -16.77 -12.70 11.39
CA SER A 181 -17.33 -13.76 10.55
C SER A 181 -18.16 -14.80 11.32
N ILE A 182 -18.06 -14.80 12.65
CA ILE A 182 -18.72 -15.81 13.52
C ILE A 182 -20.05 -15.26 14.04
N ALA A 183 -20.36 -13.98 13.83
CA ALA A 183 -21.52 -13.28 14.35
C ALA A 183 -22.70 -13.16 13.36
N LEU A 184 -22.85 -14.10 12.39
CA LEU A 184 -24.01 -14.19 11.49
C LEU A 184 -24.67 -15.56 11.60
#